data_d569cd6fc5c844268aef2248ef7a3fcd
#
_entry.id   d569cd6fc5c844268aef2248ef7a3fcd
#
_cell.length_a   1.000
_cell.length_b   1.000
_cell.length_c   1.000
_cell.angle_alpha   90.00
_cell.angle_beta   90.00
_cell.angle_gamma   90.00
#
_symmetry.space_group_name_H-M   'P 1'
#
loop_
_entity.id
_entity.type
_entity.pdbx_description
1 polymer ?
#
loop_
_entity_poly.entity_id
_entity_poly.type
_entity_poly.pdbx_seq_one_letter_code
_entity_poly.pdbx_strand_id
1 'polypeptide(L)'
;MGAPEKKKIFTWEVIFSTIMLCSSGTFSIMSLKIQGTTYTFKHSMLQTFLMFLGEYLNLLYFAVPLMLSQKQRETHFVELRKTAIAKNRKLKYTKLWAALPCLLDAVGSGMSITSLLLLPASVCQMLQGGQIVTVCLFSKWINNRPILKHHGAGVGLSSIGFIFVGLAGYISAKGEQNSKYTVGGFVMGIIFIIINLIFQAVQSNVEERIMNKFAVPVTRMVGLEGLFGIIWMFGVLVILSYIPCPNSQLCDIGGYTEDVTTGLKSLFEQRGLMIWCGVTIFAIFFVNQFGMKLIQLVSAVYRTFWSNTTTIIVWACCLVVGYEEFVLIPFFIQFIGFSFLVLGNFTYNEVIRIKYFGLDQDLENTSDSVSDTNPSVKTED
;
A
#
# COMPACT_ATOMS: atom_id res chain seq x y z
N MET A 1 -22.36 -7.07 -21.45
CA MET A 1 -21.19 -6.56 -20.71
C MET A 1 -20.07 -6.48 -21.71
N GLY A 2 -19.60 -5.27 -22.09
CA GLY A 2 -18.56 -5.11 -23.09
C GLY A 2 -17.27 -5.76 -22.63
N ALA A 3 -16.54 -6.39 -23.57
CA ALA A 3 -15.23 -6.99 -23.33
C ALA A 3 -14.31 -5.98 -22.63
N PRO A 4 -13.48 -6.40 -21.67
CA PRO A 4 -12.52 -5.51 -21.02
C PRO A 4 -11.54 -5.02 -22.10
N GLU A 5 -11.64 -3.72 -22.40
CA GLU A 5 -10.69 -3.03 -23.26
C GLU A 5 -9.28 -3.33 -22.74
N LYS A 6 -8.41 -3.94 -23.56
CA LYS A 6 -7.00 -4.20 -23.20
C LYS A 6 -6.38 -2.83 -22.82
N LYS A 7 -6.32 -2.55 -21.53
CA LYS A 7 -5.74 -1.30 -21.03
C LYS A 7 -4.29 -1.26 -21.51
N LYS A 8 -3.94 -0.23 -22.27
CA LYS A 8 -2.56 -0.04 -22.76
C LYS A 8 -1.65 0.20 -21.55
N ILE A 9 -1.00 -0.85 -21.07
CA ILE A 9 -0.10 -0.85 -19.90
C ILE A 9 1.12 0.06 -20.15
N PHE A 10 1.52 0.26 -21.40
CA PHE A 10 2.66 1.09 -21.80
C PHE A 10 2.25 2.49 -22.26
N THR A 11 1.52 3.23 -21.44
CA THR A 11 1.33 4.67 -21.66
C THR A 11 2.33 5.47 -20.83
N TRP A 12 2.75 6.65 -21.31
CA TRP A 12 3.64 7.54 -20.56
C TRP A 12 3.11 7.85 -19.15
N GLU A 13 1.80 8.01 -19.01
CA GLU A 13 1.15 8.25 -17.71
C GLU A 13 1.31 7.10 -16.73
N VAL A 14 1.24 5.84 -17.19
CA VAL A 14 1.44 4.65 -16.35
C VAL A 14 2.89 4.56 -15.92
N ILE A 15 3.84 4.72 -16.86
CA ILE A 15 5.28 4.68 -16.58
C ILE A 15 5.67 5.76 -15.56
N PHE A 16 5.27 7.00 -15.81
CA PHE A 16 5.54 8.13 -14.90
C PHE A 16 4.96 7.90 -13.50
N SER A 17 3.68 7.48 -13.43
CA SER A 17 3.02 7.20 -12.15
C SER A 17 3.69 6.06 -11.39
N THR A 18 4.22 5.06 -12.09
CA THR A 18 4.96 3.95 -11.50
C THR A 18 6.29 4.41 -10.90
N ILE A 19 7.07 5.20 -11.65
CA ILE A 19 8.35 5.75 -11.15
C ILE A 19 8.11 6.63 -9.92
N MET A 20 7.10 7.48 -9.96
CA MET A 20 6.73 8.35 -8.84
C MET A 20 6.26 7.55 -7.62
N LEU A 21 5.49 6.47 -7.83
CA LEU A 21 5.08 5.57 -6.75
C LEU A 21 6.29 4.92 -6.07
N CYS A 22 7.20 4.34 -6.85
CA CYS A 22 8.38 3.64 -6.31
C CYS A 22 9.33 4.59 -5.57
N SER A 23 9.63 5.75 -6.14
CA SER A 23 10.53 6.72 -5.52
C SER A 23 9.93 7.31 -4.25
N SER A 24 8.70 7.81 -4.30
CA SER A 24 8.04 8.39 -3.12
C SER A 24 7.79 7.35 -2.02
N GLY A 25 7.45 6.10 -2.39
CA GLY A 25 7.32 4.99 -1.44
C GLY A 25 8.64 4.70 -0.72
N THR A 26 9.75 4.65 -1.44
CA THR A 26 11.08 4.48 -0.84
C THR A 26 11.40 5.62 0.14
N PHE A 27 11.18 6.88 -0.26
CA PHE A 27 11.42 8.03 0.61
C PHE A 27 10.55 8.00 1.86
N SER A 28 9.29 7.61 1.75
CA SER A 28 8.37 7.49 2.90
C SER A 28 8.88 6.48 3.93
N ILE A 29 9.23 5.26 3.48
CA ILE A 29 9.69 4.19 4.38
C ILE A 29 11.03 4.52 5.01
N MET A 30 11.99 5.05 4.22
CA MET A 30 13.29 5.47 4.74
C MET A 30 13.16 6.59 5.75
N SER A 31 12.28 7.56 5.50
CA SER A 31 11.99 8.65 6.43
C SER A 31 11.45 8.14 7.77
N LEU A 32 10.47 7.23 7.76
CA LEU A 32 9.94 6.59 8.97
C LEU A 32 11.04 5.81 9.73
N LYS A 33 11.91 5.11 9.00
CA LYS A 33 13.03 4.39 9.60
C LYS A 33 14.02 5.33 10.28
N ILE A 34 14.38 6.43 9.65
CA ILE A 34 15.27 7.46 10.22
C ILE A 34 14.64 8.07 11.46
N GLN A 35 13.34 8.37 11.45
CA GLN A 35 12.63 8.87 12.63
C GLN A 35 12.73 7.90 13.81
N GLY A 36 12.52 6.60 13.58
CA GLY A 36 12.57 5.58 14.62
C GLY A 36 13.99 5.23 15.10
N THR A 37 15.01 5.24 14.22
CA THR A 37 16.37 4.80 14.54
C THR A 37 17.26 5.95 15.01
N THR A 38 17.28 7.07 14.28
CA THR A 38 18.18 8.20 14.57
C THR A 38 17.61 9.13 15.63
N TYR A 39 16.30 9.37 15.59
CA TYR A 39 15.64 10.30 16.53
C TYR A 39 14.90 9.58 17.65
N THR A 40 14.93 8.24 17.68
CA THR A 40 14.22 7.40 18.68
C THR A 40 12.73 7.74 18.83
N PHE A 41 12.12 8.23 17.74
CA PHE A 41 10.73 8.65 17.71
C PHE A 41 9.82 7.42 17.57
N LYS A 42 9.27 6.95 18.69
CA LYS A 42 8.49 5.71 18.79
C LYS A 42 6.97 5.94 18.84
N HIS A 43 6.49 7.02 18.27
CA HIS A 43 5.09 7.41 18.27
C HIS A 43 4.39 6.92 16.99
N SER A 44 4.07 5.62 16.92
CA SER A 44 3.53 5.00 15.69
C SER A 44 2.17 5.56 15.29
N MET A 45 1.29 5.85 16.25
CA MET A 45 -0.03 6.40 15.94
C MET A 45 0.05 7.88 15.56
N LEU A 46 0.97 8.63 16.16
CA LEU A 46 1.23 10.01 15.71
C LEU A 46 1.85 10.04 14.31
N GLN A 47 2.74 9.10 13.96
CA GLN A 47 3.25 8.95 12.59
C GLN A 47 2.13 8.60 11.60
N THR A 48 1.18 7.75 11.99
CA THR A 48 0.00 7.44 11.17
C THR A 48 -0.89 8.68 10.98
N PHE A 49 -1.05 9.50 12.01
CA PHE A 49 -1.76 10.78 11.89
C PHE A 49 -1.07 11.73 10.89
N LEU A 50 0.27 11.84 10.93
CA LEU A 50 1.05 12.63 9.96
C LEU A 50 0.91 12.09 8.52
N MET A 51 0.77 10.77 8.37
CA MET A 51 0.48 10.15 7.07
C MET A 51 -0.85 10.66 6.50
N PHE A 52 -1.91 10.70 7.30
CA PHE A 52 -3.21 11.23 6.85
C PHE A 52 -3.18 12.74 6.55
N LEU A 53 -2.29 13.50 7.18
CA LEU A 53 -2.05 14.89 6.76
C LEU A 53 -1.49 14.95 5.34
N GLY A 54 -0.59 14.02 4.97
CA GLY A 54 -0.08 13.89 3.59
C GLY A 54 -1.18 13.57 2.58
N GLU A 55 -2.11 12.68 2.93
CA GLU A 55 -3.27 12.38 2.09
C GLU A 55 -4.22 13.57 1.97
N TYR A 56 -4.47 14.27 3.06
CA TYR A 56 -5.32 15.47 3.08
C TYR A 56 -4.79 16.58 2.16
N LEU A 57 -3.48 16.71 1.99
CA LEU A 57 -2.90 17.64 1.02
C LEU A 57 -3.43 17.41 -0.40
N ASN A 58 -3.80 16.19 -0.76
CA ASN A 58 -4.45 15.90 -2.04
C ASN A 58 -5.81 16.58 -2.16
N LEU A 59 -6.57 16.68 -1.06
CA LEU A 59 -7.83 17.43 -1.07
C LEU A 59 -7.62 18.93 -1.29
N LEU A 60 -6.60 19.50 -0.65
CA LEU A 60 -6.24 20.91 -0.85
C LEU A 60 -5.77 21.14 -2.29
N TYR A 61 -4.91 20.29 -2.81
CA TYR A 61 -4.45 20.34 -4.20
C TYR A 61 -5.61 20.25 -5.21
N PHE A 62 -6.63 19.46 -4.91
CA PHE A 62 -7.84 19.36 -5.72
C PHE A 62 -8.75 20.58 -5.56
N ALA A 63 -8.99 21.01 -4.32
CA ALA A 63 -10.03 22.01 -4.01
C ALA A 63 -9.60 23.46 -4.34
N VAL A 64 -8.33 23.81 -4.06
CA VAL A 64 -7.83 25.18 -4.22
C VAL A 64 -7.99 25.70 -5.65
N PRO A 65 -7.57 25.03 -6.72
CA PRO A 65 -7.76 25.51 -8.09
C PRO A 65 -9.24 25.68 -8.47
N LEU A 66 -10.12 24.79 -7.96
CA LEU A 66 -11.55 24.85 -8.24
C LEU A 66 -12.25 26.01 -7.50
N MET A 67 -11.72 26.39 -6.34
CA MET A 67 -12.22 27.56 -5.59
C MET A 67 -11.76 28.89 -6.21
N LEU A 68 -10.50 28.92 -6.68
CA LEU A 68 -9.89 30.16 -7.22
C LEU A 68 -10.32 30.47 -8.65
N SER A 69 -10.71 29.51 -9.47
CA SER A 69 -11.02 29.70 -10.89
C SER A 69 -12.33 29.05 -11.30
N GLN A 70 -13.32 29.87 -11.65
CA GLN A 70 -14.59 29.41 -12.19
C GLN A 70 -14.41 28.62 -13.49
N LYS A 71 -13.51 29.08 -14.38
CA LYS A 71 -13.19 28.38 -15.63
C LYS A 71 -12.66 26.99 -15.40
N GLN A 72 -11.76 26.80 -14.44
CA GLN A 72 -11.23 25.47 -14.10
C GLN A 72 -12.32 24.56 -13.54
N ARG A 73 -13.21 25.11 -12.71
CA ARG A 73 -14.37 24.38 -12.17
C ARG A 73 -15.29 23.87 -13.28
N GLU A 74 -15.64 24.70 -14.25
CA GLU A 74 -16.50 24.33 -15.38
C GLU A 74 -15.83 23.27 -16.27
N THR A 75 -14.56 23.47 -16.62
CA THR A 75 -13.78 22.51 -17.41
C THR A 75 -13.72 21.16 -16.71
N HIS A 76 -13.45 21.16 -15.41
CA HIS A 76 -13.38 19.93 -14.61
C HIS A 76 -14.72 19.16 -14.60
N PHE A 77 -15.85 19.86 -14.42
CA PHE A 77 -17.18 19.22 -14.46
C PHE A 77 -17.51 18.66 -15.85
N VAL A 78 -17.13 19.35 -16.91
CA VAL A 78 -17.32 18.84 -18.28
C VAL A 78 -16.50 17.59 -18.54
N GLU A 79 -15.23 17.57 -18.14
CA GLU A 79 -14.36 16.39 -18.27
C GLU A 79 -14.85 15.21 -17.44
N LEU A 80 -15.27 15.48 -16.20
CA LEU A 80 -15.82 14.46 -15.31
C LEU A 80 -17.08 13.82 -15.91
N ARG A 81 -17.96 14.64 -16.50
CA ARG A 81 -19.18 14.16 -17.18
C ARG A 81 -18.85 13.35 -18.44
N LYS A 82 -17.89 13.78 -19.24
CA LYS A 82 -17.42 13.03 -20.41
C LYS A 82 -16.86 11.67 -20.00
N THR A 83 -16.02 11.65 -18.97
CA THR A 83 -15.44 10.39 -18.44
C THR A 83 -16.49 9.47 -17.85
N ALA A 84 -17.50 10.01 -17.16
CA ALA A 84 -18.61 9.25 -16.61
C ALA A 84 -19.42 8.56 -17.72
N ILE A 85 -19.75 9.28 -18.79
CA ILE A 85 -20.49 8.75 -19.94
C ILE A 85 -19.64 7.70 -20.66
N ALA A 86 -18.39 8.01 -21.01
CA ALA A 86 -17.50 7.12 -21.73
C ALA A 86 -17.25 5.78 -21.01
N LYS A 87 -17.20 5.79 -19.67
CA LYS A 87 -16.94 4.60 -18.83
C LYS A 87 -18.18 4.05 -18.13
N ASN A 88 -19.36 4.51 -18.47
CA ASN A 88 -20.65 4.12 -17.85
C ASN A 88 -20.63 4.18 -16.31
N ARG A 89 -20.05 5.25 -15.74
CA ARG A 89 -19.89 5.45 -14.30
C ARG A 89 -20.92 6.46 -13.77
N LYS A 90 -21.33 6.26 -12.51
CA LYS A 90 -22.28 7.19 -11.85
C LYS A 90 -21.56 8.48 -11.45
N LEU A 91 -22.17 9.63 -11.75
CA LEU A 91 -21.65 10.96 -11.38
C LEU A 91 -21.86 11.26 -9.89
N LYS A 92 -22.98 10.81 -9.33
CA LYS A 92 -23.34 11.10 -7.94
C LYS A 92 -22.57 10.18 -7.00
N TYR A 93 -21.60 10.75 -6.28
CA TYR A 93 -20.76 10.07 -5.29
C TYR A 93 -21.03 10.66 -3.91
N THR A 94 -21.38 9.78 -2.98
CA THR A 94 -21.55 10.17 -1.57
C THR A 94 -20.18 10.16 -0.88
N LYS A 95 -19.77 11.28 -0.30
CA LYS A 95 -18.46 11.43 0.36
C LYS A 95 -18.19 10.36 1.43
N LEU A 96 -19.23 9.88 2.11
CA LEU A 96 -19.14 8.81 3.11
C LEU A 96 -18.58 7.48 2.59
N TRP A 97 -18.60 7.22 1.27
CA TRP A 97 -17.97 6.03 0.71
C TRP A 97 -16.44 6.03 0.88
N ALA A 98 -15.81 7.21 1.04
CA ALA A 98 -14.38 7.31 1.35
C ALA A 98 -14.05 7.00 2.82
N ALA A 99 -15.03 7.03 3.72
CA ALA A 99 -14.80 6.74 5.13
C ALA A 99 -14.45 5.27 5.40
N LEU A 100 -14.98 4.33 4.59
CA LEU A 100 -14.70 2.91 4.76
C LEU A 100 -13.26 2.55 4.40
N PRO A 101 -12.73 2.85 3.19
CA PRO A 101 -11.32 2.59 2.90
C PRO A 101 -10.39 3.33 3.85
N CYS A 102 -10.73 4.56 4.26
CA CYS A 102 -9.96 5.29 5.25
C CYS A 102 -9.85 4.58 6.61
N LEU A 103 -10.96 4.02 7.13
CA LEU A 103 -10.92 3.26 8.37
C LEU A 103 -10.03 2.01 8.24
N LEU A 104 -10.12 1.31 7.11
CA LEU A 104 -9.29 0.14 6.82
C LEU A 104 -7.80 0.53 6.75
N ASP A 105 -7.51 1.66 6.13
CA ASP A 105 -6.15 2.19 6.05
C ASP A 105 -5.61 2.61 7.43
N ALA A 106 -6.40 3.30 8.24
CA ALA A 106 -6.00 3.71 9.58
C ALA A 106 -5.56 2.52 10.44
N VAL A 107 -6.33 1.43 10.41
CA VAL A 107 -5.98 0.19 11.14
C VAL A 107 -4.77 -0.47 10.53
N GLY A 108 -4.74 -0.67 9.21
CA GLY A 108 -3.64 -1.32 8.50
C GLY A 108 -2.32 -0.57 8.68
N SER A 109 -2.31 0.72 8.38
CA SER A 109 -1.11 1.56 8.47
C SER A 109 -0.60 1.71 9.91
N GLY A 110 -1.49 1.85 10.89
CA GLY A 110 -1.11 1.85 12.31
C GLY A 110 -0.41 0.55 12.71
N MET A 111 -0.95 -0.61 12.31
CA MET A 111 -0.30 -1.91 12.56
C MET A 111 1.03 -2.05 11.81
N SER A 112 1.12 -1.57 10.58
CA SER A 112 2.35 -1.58 9.77
C SER A 112 3.46 -0.75 10.43
N ILE A 113 3.17 0.48 10.85
CA ILE A 113 4.15 1.36 11.49
C ILE A 113 4.58 0.78 12.83
N THR A 114 3.64 0.25 13.63
CA THR A 114 3.97 -0.42 14.89
C THR A 114 4.86 -1.64 14.66
N SER A 115 4.61 -2.43 13.61
CA SER A 115 5.46 -3.57 13.27
C SER A 115 6.88 -3.15 12.89
N LEU A 116 7.05 -1.99 12.23
CA LEU A 116 8.37 -1.44 11.87
C LEU A 116 9.23 -1.07 13.08
N LEU A 117 8.62 -0.82 14.24
CA LEU A 117 9.33 -0.63 15.51
C LEU A 117 9.79 -1.95 16.12
N LEU A 118 9.06 -3.05 15.86
CA LEU A 118 9.28 -4.38 16.42
C LEU A 118 10.12 -5.30 15.55
N LEU A 119 10.26 -4.99 14.27
CA LEU A 119 10.96 -5.78 13.27
C LEU A 119 12.07 -4.98 12.60
N PRO A 120 13.14 -5.64 12.09
CA PRO A 120 14.04 -5.03 11.13
C PRO A 120 13.25 -4.53 9.90
N ALA A 121 13.68 -3.39 9.33
CA ALA A 121 12.94 -2.78 8.22
C ALA A 121 12.88 -3.70 6.98
N SER A 122 13.96 -4.43 6.71
CA SER A 122 14.03 -5.39 5.60
C SER A 122 12.99 -6.50 5.76
N VAL A 123 12.92 -7.12 6.95
CA VAL A 123 11.95 -8.18 7.25
C VAL A 123 10.52 -7.66 7.13
N CYS A 124 10.25 -6.48 7.73
CA CYS A 124 8.95 -5.84 7.66
C CYS A 124 8.53 -5.59 6.19
N GLN A 125 9.42 -4.99 5.38
CA GLN A 125 9.14 -4.68 3.99
C GLN A 125 8.98 -5.95 3.12
N MET A 126 9.81 -6.96 3.34
CA MET A 126 9.69 -8.21 2.58
C MET A 126 8.40 -8.97 2.92
N LEU A 127 7.99 -8.99 4.20
CA LEU A 127 6.70 -9.57 4.58
C LEU A 127 5.51 -8.80 3.98
N GLN A 128 5.63 -7.48 3.82
CA GLN A 128 4.61 -6.70 3.08
C GLN A 128 4.49 -7.12 1.61
N GLY A 129 5.53 -7.72 1.02
CA GLY A 129 5.46 -8.35 -0.30
C GLY A 129 4.40 -9.44 -0.42
N GLY A 130 3.96 -10.06 0.68
CA GLY A 130 2.80 -10.95 0.75
C GLY A 130 1.44 -10.30 0.46
N GLN A 131 1.38 -8.97 0.34
CA GLN A 131 0.15 -8.23 0.05
C GLN A 131 -0.53 -8.70 -1.24
N ILE A 132 0.22 -9.14 -2.24
CA ILE A 132 -0.37 -9.63 -3.49
C ILE A 132 -1.27 -10.84 -3.28
N VAL A 133 -0.90 -11.74 -2.36
CA VAL A 133 -1.69 -12.93 -2.00
C VAL A 133 -3.05 -12.50 -1.46
N THR A 134 -3.03 -11.61 -0.47
CA THR A 134 -4.26 -11.12 0.19
C THR A 134 -5.11 -10.29 -0.75
N VAL A 135 -4.51 -9.37 -1.53
CA VAL A 135 -5.24 -8.56 -2.53
C VAL A 135 -5.90 -9.45 -3.58
N CYS A 136 -5.23 -10.50 -4.04
CA CYS A 136 -5.79 -11.47 -4.99
C CYS A 136 -7.00 -12.20 -4.41
N LEU A 137 -6.86 -12.74 -3.20
CA LEU A 137 -7.94 -13.47 -2.54
C LEU A 137 -9.19 -12.59 -2.34
N PHE A 138 -9.01 -11.37 -1.84
CA PHE A 138 -10.10 -10.42 -1.65
C PHE A 138 -10.66 -9.87 -2.96
N SER A 139 -9.86 -9.78 -4.03
CA SER A 139 -10.33 -9.36 -5.35
C SER A 139 -11.38 -10.31 -5.93
N LYS A 140 -11.27 -11.62 -5.65
CA LYS A 140 -12.30 -12.60 -6.01
C LYS A 140 -13.64 -12.28 -5.36
N TRP A 141 -13.64 -11.98 -4.06
CA TRP A 141 -14.89 -11.77 -3.29
C TRP A 141 -15.45 -10.37 -3.48
N ILE A 142 -14.61 -9.34 -3.50
CA ILE A 142 -15.07 -7.94 -3.57
C ILE A 142 -15.36 -7.53 -5.01
N ASN A 143 -14.49 -7.87 -5.96
CA ASN A 143 -14.56 -7.44 -7.35
C ASN A 143 -15.06 -8.53 -8.32
N ASN A 144 -15.42 -9.72 -7.80
CA ASN A 144 -15.89 -10.87 -8.57
C ASN A 144 -14.94 -11.25 -9.72
N ARG A 145 -13.63 -11.13 -9.52
CA ARG A 145 -12.64 -11.52 -10.52
C ARG A 145 -12.38 -13.02 -10.47
N PRO A 146 -12.39 -13.73 -11.62
CA PRO A 146 -12.02 -15.14 -11.64
C PRO A 146 -10.55 -15.31 -11.28
N ILE A 147 -10.24 -16.28 -10.42
CA ILE A 147 -8.86 -16.70 -10.15
C ILE A 147 -8.51 -17.77 -11.17
N LEU A 148 -7.60 -17.46 -12.07
CA LEU A 148 -7.06 -18.38 -13.08
C LEU A 148 -5.95 -19.24 -12.44
N LYS A 149 -5.57 -20.36 -13.09
CA LYS A 149 -4.55 -21.27 -12.55
C LYS A 149 -3.19 -20.60 -12.31
N HIS A 150 -2.76 -19.72 -13.20
CA HIS A 150 -1.51 -18.98 -13.04
C HIS A 150 -1.55 -18.02 -11.84
N HIS A 151 -2.72 -17.41 -11.51
CA HIS A 151 -2.89 -16.66 -10.27
C HIS A 151 -2.67 -17.55 -9.05
N GLY A 152 -3.19 -18.79 -9.05
CA GLY A 152 -2.98 -19.77 -7.99
C GLY A 152 -1.50 -20.15 -7.82
N ALA A 153 -0.79 -20.36 -8.92
CA ALA A 153 0.64 -20.63 -8.91
C ALA A 153 1.45 -19.45 -8.34
N GLY A 154 1.12 -18.22 -8.76
CA GLY A 154 1.75 -16.99 -8.26
C GLY A 154 1.53 -16.81 -6.74
N VAL A 155 0.29 -17.04 -6.26
CA VAL A 155 -0.04 -17.03 -4.84
C VAL A 155 0.74 -18.09 -4.07
N GLY A 156 0.85 -19.32 -4.60
CA GLY A 156 1.61 -20.42 -3.98
C GLY A 156 3.09 -20.05 -3.83
N LEU A 157 3.74 -19.57 -4.89
CA LEU A 157 5.14 -19.12 -4.86
C LEU A 157 5.35 -17.99 -3.85
N SER A 158 4.47 -16.98 -3.86
CA SER A 158 4.56 -15.86 -2.91
C SER A 158 4.38 -16.31 -1.46
N SER A 159 3.50 -17.30 -1.20
CA SER A 159 3.31 -17.86 0.15
C SER A 159 4.55 -18.59 0.65
N ILE A 160 5.23 -19.36 -0.21
CA ILE A 160 6.51 -19.99 0.11
C ILE A 160 7.55 -18.90 0.45
N GLY A 161 7.67 -17.88 -0.38
CA GLY A 161 8.57 -16.75 -0.13
C GLY A 161 8.33 -16.07 1.21
N PHE A 162 7.05 -15.84 1.56
CA PHE A 162 6.65 -15.25 2.84
C PHE A 162 7.14 -16.09 4.04
N ILE A 163 7.01 -17.42 3.97
CA ILE A 163 7.48 -18.33 5.03
C ILE A 163 9.00 -18.26 5.18
N PHE A 164 9.76 -18.28 4.07
CA PHE A 164 11.23 -18.20 4.11
C PHE A 164 11.71 -16.86 4.70
N VAL A 165 11.11 -15.74 4.33
CA VAL A 165 11.47 -14.42 4.87
C VAL A 165 11.17 -14.34 6.37
N GLY A 166 10.00 -14.83 6.80
CA GLY A 166 9.64 -14.87 8.21
C GLY A 166 10.60 -15.76 9.04
N LEU A 167 10.98 -16.92 8.49
CA LEU A 167 11.94 -17.84 9.12
C LEU A 167 13.34 -17.20 9.24
N ALA A 168 13.83 -16.58 8.18
CA ALA A 168 15.11 -15.87 8.21
C ALA A 168 15.16 -14.81 9.29
N GLY A 169 14.11 -13.98 9.37
CA GLY A 169 14.01 -12.95 10.40
C GLY A 169 13.92 -13.52 11.81
N TYR A 170 13.21 -14.63 12.01
CA TYR A 170 13.16 -15.33 13.30
C TYR A 170 14.55 -15.87 13.73
N ILE A 171 15.30 -16.44 12.79
CA ILE A 171 16.67 -16.94 13.05
C ILE A 171 17.58 -15.78 13.43
N SER A 172 17.50 -14.64 12.73
CA SER A 172 18.25 -13.43 13.09
C SER A 172 17.92 -12.96 14.50
N ALA A 173 16.63 -12.85 14.84
CA ALA A 173 16.20 -12.39 16.16
C ALA A 173 16.63 -13.33 17.31
N LYS A 174 16.76 -14.65 17.06
CA LYS A 174 17.17 -15.63 18.06
C LYS A 174 18.69 -15.78 18.19
N GLY A 175 19.44 -15.49 17.12
CA GLY A 175 20.89 -15.72 17.06
C GLY A 175 21.74 -14.68 17.77
N GLU A 176 21.23 -13.48 18.00
CA GLU A 176 21.94 -12.38 18.65
C GLU A 176 21.55 -12.27 20.12
N GLN A 177 22.46 -12.63 21.04
CA GLN A 177 22.29 -12.44 22.48
C GLN A 177 22.18 -10.95 22.89
N ASN A 178 22.56 -10.04 22.02
CA ASN A 178 22.42 -8.57 22.14
C ASN A 178 21.45 -7.97 21.12
N SER A 179 20.53 -8.77 20.58
CA SER A 179 19.63 -8.29 19.55
C SER A 179 18.73 -7.19 20.11
N LYS A 180 18.64 -6.10 19.35
CA LYS A 180 17.74 -4.98 19.58
C LYS A 180 16.26 -5.41 19.62
N TYR A 181 15.96 -6.61 19.11
CA TYR A 181 14.63 -7.17 18.96
C TYR A 181 14.46 -8.41 19.83
N THR A 182 13.45 -8.43 20.70
CA THR A 182 13.11 -9.63 21.46
C THR A 182 12.28 -10.60 20.62
N VAL A 183 12.39 -11.90 20.89
CA VAL A 183 11.61 -12.93 20.20
C VAL A 183 10.10 -12.68 20.31
N GLY A 184 9.62 -12.26 21.49
CA GLY A 184 8.22 -11.91 21.69
C GLY A 184 7.77 -10.71 20.84
N GLY A 185 8.57 -9.64 20.79
CA GLY A 185 8.34 -8.48 19.95
C GLY A 185 8.34 -8.85 18.46
N PHE A 186 9.26 -9.74 18.04
CA PHE A 186 9.33 -10.22 16.67
C PHE A 186 8.05 -10.96 16.24
N VAL A 187 7.54 -11.89 17.07
CA VAL A 187 6.29 -12.61 16.80
C VAL A 187 5.10 -11.63 16.74
N MET A 188 5.02 -10.68 17.66
CA MET A 188 3.98 -9.64 17.65
C MET A 188 4.07 -8.78 16.39
N GLY A 189 5.26 -8.41 15.97
CA GLY A 189 5.48 -7.66 14.73
C GLY A 189 4.97 -8.41 13.49
N ILE A 190 5.20 -9.73 13.40
CA ILE A 190 4.64 -10.56 12.31
C ILE A 190 3.11 -10.56 12.35
N ILE A 191 2.50 -10.71 13.53
CA ILE A 191 1.04 -10.69 13.67
C ILE A 191 0.48 -9.36 13.17
N PHE A 192 1.11 -8.24 13.54
CA PHE A 192 0.70 -6.92 13.06
C PHE A 192 0.83 -6.76 11.54
N ILE A 193 1.88 -7.32 10.92
CA ILE A 193 2.01 -7.35 9.45
C ILE A 193 0.87 -8.15 8.81
N ILE A 194 0.52 -9.32 9.34
CA ILE A 194 -0.57 -10.14 8.80
C ILE A 194 -1.90 -9.36 8.87
N ILE A 195 -2.17 -8.70 9.98
CA ILE A 195 -3.37 -7.86 10.15
C ILE A 195 -3.34 -6.72 9.12
N ASN A 196 -2.22 -6.01 8.99
CA ASN A 196 -2.05 -4.96 7.98
C ASN A 196 -2.33 -5.48 6.57
N LEU A 197 -1.76 -6.63 6.17
CA LEU A 197 -1.96 -7.21 4.83
C LEU A 197 -3.44 -7.47 4.52
N ILE A 198 -4.22 -7.92 5.50
CA ILE A 198 -5.66 -8.15 5.34
C ILE A 198 -6.39 -6.82 5.14
N PHE A 199 -6.16 -5.85 6.03
CA PHE A 199 -6.85 -4.55 5.96
C PHE A 199 -6.50 -3.78 4.68
N GLN A 200 -5.23 -3.72 4.30
CA GLN A 200 -4.76 -3.09 3.08
C GLN A 200 -5.30 -3.77 1.80
N ALA A 201 -5.45 -5.10 1.84
CA ALA A 201 -6.02 -5.84 0.73
C ALA A 201 -7.51 -5.52 0.54
N VAL A 202 -8.28 -5.48 1.62
CA VAL A 202 -9.70 -5.09 1.58
C VAL A 202 -9.82 -3.63 1.12
N GLN A 203 -9.02 -2.72 1.68
CA GLN A 203 -8.99 -1.31 1.30
C GLN A 203 -8.79 -1.13 -0.21
N SER A 204 -7.69 -1.65 -0.77
CA SER A 204 -7.35 -1.49 -2.19
C SER A 204 -8.43 -2.04 -3.13
N ASN A 205 -9.08 -3.15 -2.76
CA ASN A 205 -10.18 -3.72 -3.53
C ASN A 205 -11.47 -2.89 -3.44
N VAL A 206 -11.77 -2.31 -2.26
CA VAL A 206 -12.90 -1.39 -2.07
C VAL A 206 -12.69 -0.10 -2.87
N GLU A 207 -11.50 0.49 -2.82
CA GLU A 207 -11.12 1.64 -3.64
C GLU A 207 -11.32 1.37 -5.12
N GLU A 208 -10.82 0.23 -5.62
CA GLU A 208 -11.01 -0.17 -7.01
C GLU A 208 -12.51 -0.30 -7.36
N ARG A 209 -13.31 -0.91 -6.50
CA ARG A 209 -14.76 -1.03 -6.71
C ARG A 209 -15.46 0.33 -6.75
N ILE A 210 -15.10 1.24 -5.85
CA ILE A 210 -15.63 2.61 -5.83
C ILE A 210 -15.26 3.34 -7.11
N MET A 211 -14.00 3.31 -7.52
CA MET A 211 -13.51 3.99 -8.72
C MET A 211 -14.07 3.40 -10.02
N ASN A 212 -14.41 2.12 -10.05
CA ASN A 212 -15.09 1.49 -11.19
C ASN A 212 -16.58 1.86 -11.27
N LYS A 213 -17.23 2.10 -10.12
CA LYS A 213 -18.67 2.41 -10.05
C LYS A 213 -18.95 3.91 -10.23
N PHE A 214 -18.08 4.77 -9.71
CA PHE A 214 -18.27 6.22 -9.69
C PHE A 214 -17.19 6.94 -10.48
N ALA A 215 -17.55 8.05 -11.12
CA ALA A 215 -16.60 8.97 -11.76
C ALA A 215 -16.07 9.94 -10.69
N VAL A 216 -15.08 9.49 -9.92
CA VAL A 216 -14.43 10.29 -8.88
C VAL A 216 -12.98 10.59 -9.30
N PRO A 217 -12.56 11.86 -9.27
CA PRO A 217 -11.14 12.18 -9.46
C PRO A 217 -10.29 11.54 -8.37
N VAL A 218 -9.15 10.97 -8.76
CA VAL A 218 -8.19 10.32 -7.86
C VAL A 218 -7.84 11.21 -6.67
N THR A 219 -7.42 12.44 -6.97
CA THR A 219 -7.00 13.42 -5.98
C THR A 219 -8.08 13.74 -4.95
N ARG A 220 -9.36 13.74 -5.38
CA ARG A 220 -10.49 13.94 -4.48
C ARG A 220 -10.73 12.71 -3.59
N MET A 221 -10.57 11.52 -4.12
CA MET A 221 -10.76 10.26 -3.37
C MET A 221 -9.74 10.18 -2.24
N VAL A 222 -8.45 10.24 -2.58
CA VAL A 222 -7.34 10.24 -1.62
C VAL A 222 -7.49 11.34 -0.57
N GLY A 223 -7.81 12.55 -1.02
CA GLY A 223 -7.95 13.68 -0.09
C GLY A 223 -9.14 13.57 0.87
N LEU A 224 -10.23 12.90 0.46
CA LEU A 224 -11.35 12.58 1.37
C LEU A 224 -10.97 11.48 2.36
N GLU A 225 -10.18 10.50 1.94
CA GLU A 225 -9.61 9.48 2.82
C GLU A 225 -8.73 10.14 3.88
N GLY A 226 -7.82 11.03 3.47
CA GLY A 226 -7.01 11.81 4.39
C GLY A 226 -7.82 12.65 5.38
N LEU A 227 -8.90 13.31 4.93
CA LEU A 227 -9.79 14.09 5.81
C LEU A 227 -10.46 13.21 6.88
N PHE A 228 -11.03 12.08 6.48
CA PHE A 228 -11.64 11.14 7.42
C PHE A 228 -10.57 10.49 8.32
N GLY A 229 -9.38 10.23 7.79
CA GLY A 229 -8.24 9.70 8.54
C GLY A 229 -7.78 10.62 9.67
N ILE A 230 -7.68 11.91 9.41
CA ILE A 230 -7.40 12.91 10.45
C ILE A 230 -8.43 12.85 11.57
N ILE A 231 -9.72 12.78 11.24
CA ILE A 231 -10.81 12.72 12.22
C ILE A 231 -10.72 11.44 13.04
N TRP A 232 -10.55 10.27 12.38
CA TRP A 232 -10.41 8.98 13.05
C TRP A 232 -9.18 8.91 13.95
N MET A 233 -8.01 9.29 13.42
CA MET A 233 -6.77 9.23 14.16
C MET A 233 -6.71 10.23 15.31
N PHE A 234 -7.34 11.40 15.18
CA PHE A 234 -7.49 12.30 16.31
C PHE A 234 -8.24 11.63 17.48
N GLY A 235 -9.36 10.97 17.19
CA GLY A 235 -10.09 10.19 18.20
C GLY A 235 -9.24 9.06 18.81
N VAL A 236 -8.53 8.30 17.98
CA VAL A 236 -7.64 7.22 18.42
C VAL A 236 -6.52 7.76 19.31
N LEU A 237 -5.84 8.83 18.93
CA LEU A 237 -4.77 9.45 19.70
C LEU A 237 -5.25 9.92 21.08
N VAL A 238 -6.43 10.55 21.13
CA VAL A 238 -7.04 10.96 22.40
C VAL A 238 -7.30 9.75 23.29
N ILE A 239 -7.89 8.68 22.77
CA ILE A 239 -8.19 7.47 23.55
C ILE A 239 -6.90 6.82 24.06
N LEU A 240 -5.90 6.62 23.18
CA LEU A 240 -4.65 5.95 23.53
C LEU A 240 -3.78 6.74 24.51
N SER A 241 -3.94 8.06 24.57
CA SER A 241 -3.26 8.93 25.55
C SER A 241 -3.76 8.73 26.98
N TYR A 242 -4.90 8.06 27.18
CA TYR A 242 -5.45 7.75 28.52
C TYR A 242 -5.29 6.28 28.92
N ILE A 243 -4.86 5.42 27.99
CA ILE A 243 -4.68 3.98 28.27
C ILE A 243 -3.28 3.77 28.84
N PRO A 244 -3.17 3.39 30.14
CA PRO A 244 -1.87 3.08 30.73
C PRO A 244 -1.31 1.81 30.08
N CYS A 245 -0.03 1.84 29.81
CA CYS A 245 0.68 0.72 29.22
C CYS A 245 1.75 0.21 30.19
N PRO A 246 1.61 -1.02 30.71
CA PRO A 246 2.61 -1.57 31.60
C PRO A 246 3.83 -2.00 30.80
N ASN A 247 4.91 -1.28 30.94
CA ASN A 247 6.31 -1.61 30.64
C ASN A 247 6.50 -2.69 29.53
N SER A 248 6.03 -2.44 28.32
CA SER A 248 6.25 -3.30 27.18
C SER A 248 7.08 -2.57 26.13
N GLN A 249 7.67 -3.31 25.21
CA GLN A 249 8.41 -2.73 24.09
C GLN A 249 7.54 -1.86 23.15
N LEU A 250 6.23 -1.92 23.32
CA LEU A 250 5.22 -1.20 22.56
C LEU A 250 4.84 0.14 23.17
N CYS A 251 5.20 0.36 24.45
CA CYS A 251 4.77 1.53 25.19
C CYS A 251 5.80 2.64 25.10
N ASP A 252 5.30 3.85 25.05
CA ASP A 252 6.10 5.04 25.10
C ASP A 252 6.71 5.28 26.50
N ILE A 253 7.73 6.13 26.54
CA ILE A 253 8.49 6.48 27.78
C ILE A 253 7.56 7.08 28.86
N GLY A 254 6.42 7.62 28.46
CA GLY A 254 5.44 8.25 29.37
C GLY A 254 4.53 7.30 30.17
N GLY A 255 4.63 5.96 29.96
CA GLY A 255 3.76 4.97 30.65
C GLY A 255 2.35 4.85 30.06
N TYR A 256 2.08 5.53 28.97
CA TYR A 256 0.85 5.44 28.19
C TYR A 256 1.09 4.70 26.87
N THR A 257 0.02 4.21 26.24
CA THR A 257 0.12 3.50 24.95
C THR A 257 0.61 4.43 23.84
N GLU A 258 0.20 5.69 23.87
CA GLU A 258 0.73 6.76 22.99
C GLU A 258 0.72 8.08 23.79
N ASP A 259 1.88 8.66 24.07
CA ASP A 259 1.98 9.98 24.70
C ASP A 259 2.12 11.07 23.61
N VAL A 260 0.95 11.57 23.17
CA VAL A 260 0.88 12.62 22.12
C VAL A 260 1.60 13.88 22.56
N THR A 261 1.59 14.23 23.87
CA THR A 261 2.21 15.46 24.36
C THR A 261 3.73 15.40 24.25
N THR A 262 4.31 14.28 24.65
CA THR A 262 5.76 14.03 24.51
C THR A 262 6.16 13.90 23.03
N GLY A 263 5.34 13.25 22.21
CA GLY A 263 5.56 13.15 20.78
C GLY A 263 5.58 14.50 20.07
N LEU A 264 4.61 15.37 20.34
CA LEU A 264 4.57 16.73 19.80
C LEU A 264 5.74 17.59 20.31
N LYS A 265 6.05 17.50 21.59
CA LYS A 265 7.20 18.21 22.18
C LYS A 265 8.51 17.82 21.47
N SER A 266 8.76 16.53 21.31
CA SER A 266 9.93 16.01 20.59
C SER A 266 9.99 16.51 19.13
N LEU A 267 8.82 16.61 18.47
CA LEU A 267 8.71 17.11 17.09
C LEU A 267 9.17 18.58 16.99
N PHE A 268 8.79 19.43 17.94
CA PHE A 268 9.13 20.86 17.91
C PHE A 268 10.54 21.15 18.45
N GLU A 269 11.03 20.35 19.39
CA GLU A 269 12.39 20.52 19.94
C GLU A 269 13.48 20.06 18.97
N GLN A 270 13.24 19.00 18.20
CA GLN A 270 14.22 18.42 17.29
C GLN A 270 13.97 18.84 15.85
N ARG A 271 14.62 19.90 15.36
CA ARG A 271 14.48 20.41 13.98
C ARG A 271 14.68 19.34 12.92
N GLY A 272 15.63 18.41 13.11
CA GLY A 272 15.86 17.32 12.17
C GLY A 272 14.67 16.34 12.07
N LEU A 273 14.05 16.01 13.21
CA LEU A 273 12.83 15.20 13.24
C LEU A 273 11.68 15.89 12.51
N MET A 274 11.50 17.19 12.74
CA MET A 274 10.46 17.97 12.05
C MET A 274 10.64 17.95 10.53
N ILE A 275 11.89 18.06 10.03
CA ILE A 275 12.19 17.95 8.59
C ILE A 275 11.81 16.58 8.04
N TRP A 276 12.19 15.50 8.73
CA TRP A 276 11.88 14.14 8.28
C TRP A 276 10.37 13.84 8.35
N CYS A 277 9.66 14.37 9.33
CA CYS A 277 8.19 14.31 9.36
C CYS A 277 7.58 15.04 8.15
N GLY A 278 8.11 16.22 7.81
CA GLY A 278 7.72 16.92 6.59
C GLY A 278 7.98 16.11 5.32
N VAL A 279 9.15 15.48 5.20
CA VAL A 279 9.49 14.58 4.09
C VAL A 279 8.48 13.42 4.01
N THR A 280 8.11 12.81 5.14
CA THR A 280 7.08 11.75 5.18
C THR A 280 5.74 12.25 4.65
N ILE A 281 5.26 13.42 5.10
CA ILE A 281 3.98 14.00 4.67
C ILE A 281 3.96 14.17 3.14
N PHE A 282 5.01 14.77 2.56
CA PHE A 282 5.10 14.97 1.12
C PHE A 282 5.27 13.66 0.34
N ALA A 283 6.06 12.72 0.86
CA ALA A 283 6.23 11.41 0.24
C ALA A 283 4.89 10.66 0.19
N ILE A 284 4.12 10.65 1.27
CA ILE A 284 2.78 10.03 1.34
C ILE A 284 1.79 10.72 0.40
N PHE A 285 1.83 12.04 0.28
CA PHE A 285 1.04 12.77 -0.72
C PHE A 285 1.24 12.17 -2.12
N PHE A 286 2.49 11.96 -2.56
CA PHE A 286 2.80 11.41 -3.87
C PHE A 286 2.49 9.90 -3.97
N VAL A 287 2.82 9.10 -2.94
CA VAL A 287 2.52 7.65 -2.92
C VAL A 287 1.04 7.39 -3.18
N ASN A 288 0.17 8.08 -2.44
CA ASN A 288 -1.27 7.85 -2.55
C ASN A 288 -1.84 8.44 -3.84
N GLN A 289 -1.38 9.62 -4.26
CA GLN A 289 -1.79 10.23 -5.53
C GLN A 289 -1.46 9.33 -6.73
N PHE A 290 -0.22 8.87 -6.84
CA PHE A 290 0.21 8.04 -7.97
C PHE A 290 -0.22 6.58 -7.83
N GLY A 291 -0.28 6.04 -6.61
CA GLY A 291 -0.81 4.72 -6.33
C GLY A 291 -2.27 4.58 -6.73
N MET A 292 -3.11 5.54 -6.31
CA MET A 292 -4.52 5.55 -6.69
C MET A 292 -4.71 5.83 -8.19
N LYS A 293 -3.85 6.64 -8.80
CA LYS A 293 -3.85 6.84 -10.26
C LYS A 293 -3.59 5.54 -10.99
N LEU A 294 -2.67 4.70 -10.52
CA LEU A 294 -2.41 3.37 -11.09
C LEU A 294 -3.61 2.42 -10.93
N ILE A 295 -4.32 2.45 -9.79
CA ILE A 295 -5.57 1.69 -9.62
C ILE A 295 -6.59 2.12 -10.68
N GLN A 296 -6.74 3.42 -10.91
CA GLN A 296 -7.69 3.94 -11.90
C GLN A 296 -7.31 3.62 -13.33
N LEU A 297 -6.01 3.69 -13.68
CA LEU A 297 -5.50 3.43 -15.02
C LEU A 297 -5.43 1.94 -15.34
N VAL A 298 -5.03 1.12 -14.37
CA VAL A 298 -4.79 -0.31 -14.55
C VAL A 298 -5.60 -1.15 -13.57
N SER A 299 -5.13 -1.33 -12.33
CA SER A 299 -5.83 -2.10 -11.28
C SER A 299 -5.14 -1.97 -9.91
N ALA A 300 -5.85 -2.41 -8.84
CA ALA A 300 -5.28 -2.53 -7.49
C ALA A 300 -4.09 -3.52 -7.47
N VAL A 301 -4.20 -4.64 -8.19
CA VAL A 301 -3.11 -5.63 -8.29
C VAL A 301 -1.86 -5.04 -8.93
N TYR A 302 -2.01 -4.22 -9.98
CA TYR A 302 -0.87 -3.55 -10.65
C TYR A 302 -0.19 -2.54 -9.70
N ARG A 303 -0.97 -1.76 -8.94
CA ARG A 303 -0.42 -0.90 -7.87
C ARG A 303 0.38 -1.71 -6.87
N THR A 304 -0.19 -2.82 -6.37
CA THR A 304 0.47 -3.70 -5.38
C THR A 304 1.76 -4.30 -5.91
N PHE A 305 1.78 -4.73 -7.18
CA PHE A 305 2.98 -5.23 -7.83
C PHE A 305 4.13 -4.22 -7.76
N TRP A 306 3.88 -2.95 -8.12
CA TRP A 306 4.91 -1.91 -8.10
C TRP A 306 5.24 -1.42 -6.70
N SER A 307 4.28 -1.42 -5.77
CA SER A 307 4.57 -1.19 -4.36
C SER A 307 5.53 -2.24 -3.79
N ASN A 308 5.41 -3.50 -4.20
CA ASN A 308 6.34 -4.54 -3.81
C ASN A 308 7.75 -4.35 -4.41
N THR A 309 7.86 -3.72 -5.57
CA THR A 309 9.15 -3.34 -6.15
C THR A 309 9.87 -2.30 -5.27
N THR A 310 9.14 -1.42 -4.59
CA THR A 310 9.70 -0.49 -3.61
C THR A 310 10.44 -1.21 -2.49
N THR A 311 9.98 -2.40 -2.09
CA THR A 311 10.64 -3.25 -1.08
C THR A 311 12.10 -3.56 -1.43
N ILE A 312 12.38 -3.86 -2.71
CA ILE A 312 13.75 -4.15 -3.19
C ILE A 312 14.64 -2.92 -2.99
N ILE A 313 14.11 -1.77 -3.39
CA ILE A 313 14.85 -0.50 -3.33
C ILE A 313 15.14 -0.14 -1.87
N VAL A 314 14.14 -0.25 -0.98
CA VAL A 314 14.29 0.01 0.46
C VAL A 314 15.32 -0.92 1.08
N TRP A 315 15.25 -2.23 0.76
CA TRP A 315 16.20 -3.21 1.26
C TRP A 315 17.64 -2.87 0.85
N ALA A 316 17.86 -2.57 -0.44
CA ALA A 316 19.17 -2.14 -0.93
C ALA A 316 19.64 -0.86 -0.23
N CYS A 317 18.77 0.12 -0.02
CA CYS A 317 19.09 1.35 0.71
C CYS A 317 19.48 1.07 2.17
N CYS A 318 18.75 0.19 2.88
CA CYS A 318 19.04 -0.16 4.28
C CYS A 318 20.42 -0.82 4.42
N LEU A 319 20.82 -1.67 3.46
CA LEU A 319 22.15 -2.29 3.45
C LEU A 319 23.26 -1.24 3.17
N VAL A 320 23.05 -0.37 2.20
CA VAL A 320 24.04 0.67 1.84
C VAL A 320 24.25 1.68 2.96
N VAL A 321 23.17 2.07 3.64
CA VAL A 321 23.21 3.04 4.76
C VAL A 321 23.70 2.41 6.06
N GLY A 322 23.77 1.07 6.15
CA GLY A 322 24.20 0.35 7.34
C GLY A 322 23.18 0.32 8.48
N TYR A 323 21.90 0.47 8.16
CA TYR A 323 20.83 0.30 9.17
C TYR A 323 20.60 -1.16 9.56
N GLU A 324 21.12 -2.09 8.79
CA GLU A 324 21.04 -3.52 9.04
C GLU A 324 22.41 -4.17 8.90
N GLU A 325 22.72 -5.09 9.84
CA GLU A 325 23.95 -5.85 9.80
C GLU A 325 23.83 -7.01 8.78
N PHE A 326 24.91 -7.22 8.03
CA PHE A 326 24.97 -8.29 7.06
C PHE A 326 25.36 -9.60 7.78
N VAL A 327 24.35 -10.43 8.11
CA VAL A 327 24.57 -11.78 8.65
C VAL A 327 24.34 -12.82 7.56
N LEU A 328 25.39 -13.58 7.21
CA LEU A 328 25.44 -14.40 6.01
C LEU A 328 24.28 -15.43 5.88
N ILE A 329 24.01 -16.21 6.93
CA ILE A 329 23.00 -17.29 6.87
C ILE A 329 21.57 -16.73 6.75
N PRO A 330 21.08 -15.85 7.63
CA PRO A 330 19.78 -15.22 7.47
C PRO A 330 19.64 -14.49 6.14
N PHE A 331 20.72 -13.82 5.67
CA PHE A 331 20.72 -13.13 4.38
C PHE A 331 20.39 -14.05 3.21
N PHE A 332 21.05 -15.22 3.11
CA PHE A 332 20.76 -16.15 2.02
C PHE A 332 19.33 -16.70 2.09
N ILE A 333 18.84 -17.07 3.27
CA ILE A 333 17.45 -17.54 3.43
C ILE A 333 16.47 -16.44 3.04
N GLN A 334 16.72 -15.21 3.46
CA GLN A 334 15.92 -14.01 3.14
C GLN A 334 15.93 -13.72 1.64
N PHE A 335 17.11 -13.81 0.98
CA PHE A 335 17.26 -13.63 -0.45
C PHE A 335 16.49 -14.68 -1.26
N ILE A 336 16.57 -15.97 -0.86
CA ILE A 336 15.80 -17.05 -1.47
C ILE A 336 14.30 -16.78 -1.31
N GLY A 337 13.84 -16.48 -0.10
CA GLY A 337 12.44 -16.18 0.18
C GLY A 337 11.94 -15.00 -0.63
N PHE A 338 12.73 -13.93 -0.71
CA PHE A 338 12.42 -12.76 -1.51
C PHE A 338 12.35 -13.08 -3.02
N SER A 339 13.25 -13.93 -3.52
CA SER A 339 13.21 -14.41 -4.91
C SER A 339 11.90 -15.14 -5.22
N PHE A 340 11.40 -15.97 -4.30
CA PHE A 340 10.09 -16.61 -4.43
C PHE A 340 8.94 -15.60 -4.42
N LEU A 341 8.99 -14.56 -3.58
CA LEU A 341 8.00 -13.47 -3.59
C LEU A 341 7.97 -12.75 -4.93
N VAL A 342 9.14 -12.41 -5.48
CA VAL A 342 9.25 -11.72 -6.78
C VAL A 342 8.77 -12.61 -7.91
N LEU A 343 9.18 -13.88 -7.95
CA LEU A 343 8.72 -14.85 -8.96
C LEU A 343 7.21 -15.07 -8.86
N GLY A 344 6.66 -15.17 -7.65
CA GLY A 344 5.22 -15.27 -7.44
C GLY A 344 4.46 -14.06 -7.96
N ASN A 345 4.98 -12.85 -7.70
CA ASN A 345 4.43 -11.61 -8.25
C ASN A 345 4.47 -11.56 -9.78
N PHE A 346 5.57 -11.97 -10.40
CA PHE A 346 5.72 -12.00 -11.86
C PHE A 346 4.82 -13.05 -12.52
N THR A 347 4.70 -14.23 -11.90
CA THR A 347 3.79 -15.28 -12.36
C THR A 347 2.33 -14.82 -12.26
N TYR A 348 1.95 -14.18 -11.15
CA TYR A 348 0.60 -13.67 -10.95
C TYR A 348 0.21 -12.60 -11.98
N ASN A 349 1.11 -11.68 -12.31
CA ASN A 349 0.86 -10.58 -13.24
C ASN A 349 1.14 -10.94 -14.72
N GLU A 350 1.29 -12.22 -15.04
CA GLU A 350 1.57 -12.73 -16.39
C GLU A 350 2.85 -12.17 -17.04
N VAL A 351 3.75 -11.60 -16.24
CA VAL A 351 5.06 -11.15 -16.73
C VAL A 351 5.90 -12.36 -17.14
N ILE A 352 5.84 -13.42 -16.32
CA ILE A 352 6.42 -14.74 -16.63
C ILE A 352 5.28 -15.70 -16.94
N ARG A 353 5.18 -16.11 -18.20
CA ARG A 353 4.22 -17.11 -18.64
C ARG A 353 4.84 -18.51 -18.50
N ILE A 354 4.35 -19.26 -17.54
CA ILE A 354 4.79 -20.63 -17.33
C ILE A 354 3.96 -21.55 -18.26
N LYS A 355 4.59 -22.09 -19.31
CA LYS A 355 3.93 -22.97 -20.29
C LYS A 355 3.65 -24.39 -19.79
N TYR A 356 4.17 -24.75 -18.59
CA TYR A 356 3.98 -26.08 -18.00
C TYR A 356 2.69 -26.14 -17.17
N PHE A 357 2.12 -27.34 -17.05
CA PHE A 357 0.90 -27.63 -16.27
C PHE A 357 -0.41 -27.02 -16.81
N GLY A 358 -0.49 -26.66 -18.08
CA GLY A 358 -1.74 -26.13 -18.68
C GLY A 358 -2.11 -24.73 -18.17
N LEU A 359 -1.14 -24.00 -17.64
CA LEU A 359 -1.33 -22.62 -17.15
C LEU A 359 -1.59 -21.62 -18.30
N ASP A 360 -1.18 -21.96 -19.55
CA ASP A 360 -1.41 -21.17 -20.76
C ASP A 360 -2.80 -21.40 -21.37
N GLN A 361 -3.40 -22.58 -21.19
CA GLN A 361 -4.66 -22.94 -21.82
C GLN A 361 -5.86 -22.13 -21.31
N ASP A 362 -5.85 -21.71 -20.05
CA ASP A 362 -6.92 -20.89 -19.51
C ASP A 362 -6.91 -19.47 -20.07
N LEU A 363 -5.77 -18.98 -20.55
CA LEU A 363 -5.61 -17.68 -21.22
C LEU A 363 -6.10 -17.72 -22.66
N GLU A 364 -5.84 -18.79 -23.38
CA GLU A 364 -6.33 -19.03 -24.75
C GLU A 364 -7.85 -19.20 -24.73
N ASN A 365 -8.41 -20.01 -23.85
CA ASN A 365 -9.85 -20.20 -23.71
C ASN A 365 -10.60 -18.92 -23.34
N THR A 366 -9.95 -18.01 -22.59
CA THR A 366 -10.54 -16.71 -22.24
C THR A 366 -10.47 -15.73 -23.42
N SER A 367 -9.42 -15.82 -24.25
CA SER A 367 -9.30 -15.00 -25.47
C SER A 367 -10.29 -15.47 -26.55
N ASP A 368 -10.51 -16.76 -26.69
CA ASP A 368 -11.41 -17.35 -27.69
C ASP A 368 -12.88 -17.14 -27.31
N SER A 369 -13.25 -17.27 -26.02
CA SER A 369 -14.62 -16.97 -25.58
C SER A 369 -14.99 -15.49 -25.72
N VAL A 370 -13.99 -14.59 -25.79
CA VAL A 370 -14.19 -13.15 -26.07
C VAL A 370 -14.31 -12.86 -27.54
N SER A 371 -13.69 -13.70 -28.45
CA SER A 371 -13.80 -13.55 -29.88
C SER A 371 -15.15 -14.06 -30.43
N ASP A 372 -15.75 -15.08 -29.81
CA ASP A 372 -17.01 -15.69 -30.23
C ASP A 372 -18.27 -14.90 -29.84
N THR A 373 -18.16 -13.90 -28.96
CA THR A 373 -19.28 -13.04 -28.54
C THR A 373 -19.49 -11.80 -29.42
N ASN A 374 -18.84 -11.70 -30.59
CA ASN A 374 -19.08 -10.62 -31.55
C ASN A 374 -19.97 -11.13 -32.69
N PRO A 375 -21.32 -11.05 -32.60
CA PRO A 375 -22.16 -11.34 -33.73
C PRO A 375 -21.91 -10.24 -34.77
N SER A 376 -21.36 -10.65 -35.92
CA SER A 376 -21.28 -9.86 -37.14
C SER A 376 -22.59 -9.07 -37.33
N VAL A 377 -22.46 -7.76 -37.35
CA VAL A 377 -23.49 -6.87 -37.92
C VAL A 377 -23.63 -7.29 -39.40
N LYS A 378 -24.67 -8.06 -39.71
CA LYS A 378 -25.12 -8.22 -41.06
C LYS A 378 -25.63 -6.87 -41.51
N THR A 379 -24.92 -6.25 -42.43
CA THR A 379 -25.44 -5.24 -43.33
C THR A 379 -26.51 -5.92 -44.14
N GLU A 380 -27.78 -5.66 -43.89
CA GLU A 380 -28.87 -5.84 -44.83
C GLU A 380 -28.93 -4.60 -45.69
N ASP A 381 -28.84 -4.85 -47.00
CA ASP A 381 -29.05 -3.90 -48.10
C ASP A 381 -30.46 -3.31 -48.11
#